data_3c0adbcedd15cd2860a66d375a108607
#
_entry.id   3c0adbcedd15cd2860a66d375a108607
#
_cell.length_a   1.000
_cell.length_b   1.000
_cell.length_c   1.000
_cell.angle_alpha   90.00
_cell.angle_beta   90.00
_cell.angle_gamma   90.00
#
_symmetry.space_group_name_H-M   'P 1'
#
loop_
_entity.id
_entity.type
_entity.pdbx_description
1 polymer ?
#
loop_
_entity_poly.entity_id
_entity_poly.type
_entity_poly.pdbx_seq_one_letter_code
_entity_poly.pdbx_strand_id
1 'polypeptide(L)'
;NIDDKKIASGLLAYKPQNNRGQIIQSKRNSIFLDAYNANPSSMEASLRNSIKLNEEMPHFYIAGGLLELGSFSKEYHQKIVDLFKELNILNAWFIGNEFLEIRMPKSYRIFKNTNEALDSLKKIKIQGQFIWIKDSRGYALENLLEAL
;
A
#
# COMPACT_ATOMS: atom_id res chain seq x y z
N ASN A 1 1.34 33.91 -15.01
CA ASN A 1 2.27 33.13 -14.15
C ASN A 1 1.71 33.15 -12.72
N ILE A 2 1.60 31.98 -12.12
CA ILE A 2 1.26 31.86 -10.70
C ILE A 2 2.55 31.91 -9.92
N ASP A 3 2.60 32.71 -8.84
CA ASP A 3 3.75 32.84 -7.96
C ASP A 3 4.05 31.49 -7.25
N ASP A 4 5.31 31.09 -7.19
CA ASP A 4 5.76 29.83 -6.57
C ASP A 4 5.32 29.70 -5.11
N LYS A 5 5.24 30.81 -4.36
CA LYS A 5 4.71 30.82 -2.99
C LYS A 5 3.23 30.46 -2.92
N LYS A 6 2.44 30.88 -3.92
CA LYS A 6 1.01 30.52 -4.02
C LYS A 6 0.84 29.06 -4.41
N ILE A 7 1.71 28.53 -5.28
CA ILE A 7 1.75 27.12 -5.63
C ILE A 7 2.07 26.29 -4.38
N ALA A 8 3.14 26.64 -3.67
CA ALA A 8 3.55 25.95 -2.46
C ALA A 8 2.46 25.98 -1.38
N SER A 9 1.83 27.14 -1.14
CA SER A 9 0.75 27.24 -0.15
C SER A 9 -0.49 26.45 -0.55
N GLY A 10 -0.85 26.40 -1.83
CA GLY A 10 -1.94 25.58 -2.35
C GLY A 10 -1.67 24.08 -2.18
N LEU A 11 -0.44 23.64 -2.45
CA LEU A 11 -0.04 22.25 -2.25
C LEU A 11 -0.05 21.86 -0.76
N LEU A 12 0.42 22.73 0.13
CA LEU A 12 0.39 22.50 1.57
C LEU A 12 -1.04 22.47 2.15
N ALA A 13 -1.94 23.22 1.57
CA ALA A 13 -3.36 23.24 1.99
C ALA A 13 -4.16 22.05 1.42
N TYR A 14 -3.62 21.35 0.43
CA TYR A 14 -4.31 20.22 -0.17
C TYR A 14 -4.39 19.05 0.81
N LYS A 15 -5.60 18.59 1.06
CA LYS A 15 -5.86 17.38 1.85
C LYS A 15 -6.39 16.29 0.92
N PRO A 16 -5.62 15.21 0.71
CA PRO A 16 -6.07 14.07 -0.07
C PRO A 16 -7.37 13.49 0.47
N GLN A 17 -8.28 13.09 -0.42
CA GLN A 17 -9.56 12.48 -0.09
C GLN A 17 -9.80 11.23 -0.95
N ASN A 18 -10.85 10.48 -0.66
CA ASN A 18 -11.29 9.33 -1.46
C ASN A 18 -10.19 8.27 -1.67
N ASN A 19 -9.49 7.92 -0.61
CA ASN A 19 -8.43 6.88 -0.62
C ASN A 19 -7.27 7.18 -1.59
N ARG A 20 -6.98 8.46 -1.85
CA ARG A 20 -5.90 8.88 -2.76
C ARG A 20 -4.75 9.49 -1.98
N GLY A 21 -3.84 8.66 -1.49
CA GLY A 21 -2.67 9.12 -0.74
C GLY A 21 -3.02 9.81 0.60
N GLN A 22 -4.04 9.32 1.30
CA GLN A 22 -4.47 9.88 2.58
C GLN A 22 -3.57 9.40 3.73
N ILE A 23 -3.21 10.32 4.63
CA ILE A 23 -2.63 9.97 5.93
C ILE A 23 -3.76 9.92 6.95
N ILE A 24 -3.97 8.76 7.54
CA ILE A 24 -4.99 8.50 8.55
C ILE A 24 -4.29 8.18 9.87
N GLN A 25 -4.58 8.95 10.91
CA GLN A 25 -4.14 8.66 12.27
C GLN A 25 -5.22 7.84 12.97
N SER A 26 -4.98 6.54 13.14
CA SER A 26 -5.83 5.71 13.98
C SER A 26 -5.39 5.83 15.46
N LYS A 27 -6.14 5.23 16.37
CA LYS A 27 -5.72 5.16 17.80
C LYS A 27 -4.42 4.38 18.01
N ARG A 28 -4.00 3.59 17.04
CA ARG A 28 -2.89 2.63 17.17
C ARG A 28 -1.77 2.87 16.16
N ASN A 29 -2.09 3.37 14.98
CA ASN A 29 -1.18 3.38 13.84
C ASN A 29 -1.28 4.67 13.04
N SER A 30 -0.23 4.99 12.30
CA SER A 30 -0.26 5.98 11.21
C SER A 30 -0.41 5.22 9.89
N ILE A 31 -1.45 5.52 9.11
CA ILE A 31 -1.79 4.76 7.90
C ILE A 31 -1.72 5.66 6.68
N PHE A 32 -0.91 5.29 5.71
CA PHE A 32 -0.95 5.87 4.37
C PHE A 32 -1.86 4.99 3.49
N LEU A 33 -3.01 5.54 3.11
CA LEU A 33 -4.02 4.87 2.31
C LEU A 33 -4.05 5.44 0.89
N ASP A 34 -3.70 4.62 -0.10
CA ASP A 34 -3.76 4.93 -1.53
C ASP A 34 -4.49 3.80 -2.29
N ALA A 35 -5.75 3.60 -1.94
CA ALA A 35 -6.60 2.47 -2.36
C ALA A 35 -7.69 2.89 -3.36
N TYR A 36 -7.44 3.90 -4.18
CA TYR A 36 -8.39 4.33 -5.21
C TYR A 36 -8.12 3.65 -6.56
N ASN A 37 -6.88 3.65 -6.99
CA ASN A 37 -6.41 2.98 -8.21
C ASN A 37 -4.91 2.75 -8.15
N ALA A 38 -4.45 1.65 -8.76
CA ALA A 38 -3.04 1.36 -8.89
C ALA A 38 -2.71 0.90 -10.30
N ASN A 39 -1.55 1.34 -10.76
CA ASN A 39 -0.87 0.83 -11.93
C ASN A 39 0.61 0.63 -11.59
N PRO A 40 1.41 -0.04 -12.43
CA PRO A 40 2.81 -0.35 -12.10
C PRO A 40 3.63 0.88 -11.70
N SER A 41 3.54 1.99 -12.44
CA SER A 41 4.32 3.20 -12.16
C SER A 41 3.89 3.91 -10.88
N SER A 42 2.58 3.99 -10.61
CA SER A 42 2.08 4.60 -9.37
C SER A 42 2.38 3.75 -8.15
N MET A 43 2.40 2.42 -8.30
CA MET A 43 2.79 1.48 -7.25
C MET A 43 4.26 1.70 -6.87
N GLU A 44 5.16 1.72 -7.86
CA GLU A 44 6.58 1.96 -7.64
C GLU A 44 6.85 3.32 -7.00
N ALA A 45 6.29 4.40 -7.56
CA ALA A 45 6.49 5.74 -7.03
C ALA A 45 6.00 5.88 -5.58
N SER A 46 4.81 5.34 -5.28
CA SER A 46 4.25 5.36 -3.93
C SER A 46 5.10 4.56 -2.95
N LEU A 47 5.56 3.37 -3.35
CA LEU A 47 6.36 2.51 -2.49
C LEU A 47 7.73 3.15 -2.18
N ARG A 48 8.44 3.67 -3.20
CA ARG A 48 9.73 4.35 -3.01
C ARG A 48 9.62 5.59 -2.12
N ASN A 49 8.50 6.29 -2.17
CA ASN A 49 8.27 7.44 -1.30
C ASN A 49 7.90 7.03 0.13
N SER A 50 7.18 5.92 0.30
CA SER A 50 6.68 5.48 1.61
C SER A 50 7.78 5.15 2.61
N ILE A 51 8.94 4.66 2.15
CA ILE A 51 10.08 4.35 3.04
C ILE A 51 10.68 5.57 3.73
N LYS A 52 10.39 6.77 3.22
CA LYS A 52 10.83 8.07 3.79
C LYS A 52 9.77 8.69 4.70
N LEU A 53 8.62 8.07 4.84
CA LEU A 53 7.55 8.55 5.70
C LEU A 53 7.64 7.89 7.07
N ASN A 54 7.57 8.70 8.14
CA ASN A 54 7.59 8.20 9.52
C ASN A 54 8.73 7.20 9.81
N GLU A 55 9.95 7.54 9.41
CA GLU A 55 11.15 6.67 9.53
C GLU A 55 11.42 6.15 10.96
N GLU A 56 10.89 6.85 11.96
CA GLU A 56 10.99 6.49 13.39
C GLU A 56 10.08 5.32 13.79
N MET A 57 9.09 4.98 12.94
CA MET A 57 8.12 3.91 13.22
C MET A 57 8.48 2.63 12.47
N PRO A 58 8.23 1.45 13.05
CA PRO A 58 8.27 0.21 12.27
C PRO A 58 7.23 0.28 11.14
N HIS A 59 7.62 -0.19 9.96
CA HIS A 59 6.74 -0.14 8.78
C HIS A 59 6.10 -1.50 8.52
N PHE A 60 4.83 -1.46 8.14
CA PHE A 60 4.07 -2.61 7.66
C PHE A 60 3.41 -2.28 6.32
N TYR A 61 3.55 -3.16 5.35
CA TYR A 61 3.10 -2.90 3.98
C TYR A 61 2.00 -3.85 3.57
N ILE A 62 0.95 -3.32 2.93
CA ILE A 62 -0.16 -4.08 2.37
C ILE A 62 -0.36 -3.65 0.93
N ALA A 63 -0.08 -4.56 -0.01
CA ALA A 63 -0.20 -4.34 -1.44
C ALA A 63 -1.33 -5.19 -2.02
N GLY A 64 -2.30 -4.58 -2.66
CA GLY A 64 -3.29 -5.27 -3.49
C GLY A 64 -2.79 -5.49 -4.91
N GLY A 65 -3.41 -6.45 -5.59
CA GLY A 65 -3.12 -6.74 -6.99
C GLY A 65 -3.44 -5.57 -7.92
N LEU A 66 -2.81 -5.59 -9.09
CA LEU A 66 -3.09 -4.67 -10.18
C LEU A 66 -4.06 -5.32 -11.15
N LEU A 67 -5.17 -4.68 -11.39
CA LEU A 67 -6.18 -5.14 -12.35
C LEU A 67 -5.86 -4.65 -13.77
N GLU A 68 -6.51 -5.24 -14.77
CA GLU A 68 -6.48 -4.82 -16.17
C GLU A 68 -5.11 -4.92 -16.86
N LEU A 69 -4.18 -5.74 -16.34
CA LEU A 69 -2.86 -5.95 -16.94
C LEU A 69 -2.84 -7.01 -18.04
N GLY A 70 -3.92 -7.76 -18.23
CA GLY A 70 -3.99 -8.84 -19.23
C GLY A 70 -2.84 -9.84 -19.11
N SER A 71 -2.20 -10.17 -20.23
CA SER A 71 -1.08 -11.12 -20.31
C SER A 71 0.18 -10.66 -19.55
N PHE A 72 0.30 -9.38 -19.22
CA PHE A 72 1.44 -8.82 -18.49
C PHE A 72 1.29 -8.92 -16.96
N SER A 73 0.15 -9.42 -16.48
CA SER A 73 -0.16 -9.47 -15.04
C SER A 73 0.95 -10.12 -14.23
N LYS A 74 1.38 -11.32 -14.60
CA LYS A 74 2.42 -12.06 -13.89
C LYS A 74 3.76 -11.31 -13.84
N GLU A 75 4.16 -10.71 -14.95
CA GLU A 75 5.40 -9.94 -15.05
C GLU A 75 5.39 -8.73 -14.10
N TYR A 76 4.32 -7.95 -14.13
CA TYR A 76 4.23 -6.75 -13.29
C TYR A 76 4.09 -7.07 -11.81
N HIS A 77 3.35 -8.12 -11.44
CA HIS A 77 3.28 -8.54 -10.04
C HIS A 77 4.62 -9.06 -9.53
N GLN A 78 5.40 -9.76 -10.39
CA GLN A 78 6.77 -10.14 -10.02
C GLN A 78 7.66 -8.91 -9.82
N LYS A 79 7.59 -7.91 -10.71
CA LYS A 79 8.35 -6.65 -10.56
C LYS A 79 8.01 -5.91 -9.27
N ILE A 80 6.73 -5.91 -8.86
CA ILE A 80 6.33 -5.32 -7.58
C ILE A 80 7.02 -6.05 -6.43
N VAL A 81 6.95 -7.36 -6.38
CA VAL A 81 7.58 -8.15 -5.31
C VAL A 81 9.09 -7.97 -5.31
N ASP A 82 9.72 -7.88 -6.48
CA ASP A 82 11.16 -7.65 -6.60
C ASP A 82 11.54 -6.24 -6.10
N LEU A 83 10.70 -5.24 -6.32
CA LEU A 83 10.87 -3.90 -5.77
C LEU A 83 10.81 -3.90 -4.23
N PHE A 84 9.90 -4.66 -3.63
CA PHE A 84 9.85 -4.81 -2.16
C PHE A 84 11.17 -5.39 -1.62
N LYS A 85 11.77 -6.37 -2.32
CA LYS A 85 13.07 -6.93 -1.95
C LYS A 85 14.20 -5.90 -2.13
N GLU A 86 14.22 -5.19 -3.26
CA GLU A 86 15.20 -4.11 -3.55
C GLU A 86 15.23 -3.08 -2.43
N LEU A 87 14.05 -2.70 -1.94
CA LEU A 87 13.87 -1.73 -0.87
C LEU A 87 14.06 -2.31 0.54
N ASN A 88 14.48 -3.58 0.66
CA ASN A 88 14.69 -4.29 1.93
C ASN A 88 13.44 -4.29 2.84
N ILE A 89 12.25 -4.29 2.26
CA ILE A 89 11.01 -4.40 3.01
C ILE A 89 10.84 -5.85 3.46
N LEU A 90 10.84 -6.09 4.78
CA LEU A 90 10.80 -7.44 5.33
C LEU A 90 9.39 -7.93 5.65
N ASN A 91 8.49 -7.02 6.01
CA ASN A 91 7.13 -7.33 6.43
C ASN A 91 6.13 -6.79 5.42
N ALA A 92 5.56 -7.67 4.61
CA ALA A 92 4.59 -7.29 3.60
C ALA A 92 3.49 -8.35 3.44
N TRP A 93 2.26 -7.86 3.22
CA TRP A 93 1.12 -8.66 2.82
C TRP A 93 0.72 -8.32 1.40
N PHE A 94 0.45 -9.35 0.63
CA PHE A 94 0.00 -9.24 -0.76
C PHE A 94 -1.41 -9.83 -0.87
N ILE A 95 -2.32 -9.08 -1.48
CA ILE A 95 -3.74 -9.45 -1.55
C ILE A 95 -4.16 -9.49 -3.02
N GLY A 96 -4.57 -10.67 -3.46
CA GLY A 96 -5.01 -10.94 -4.82
C GLY A 96 -4.50 -12.29 -5.34
N ASN A 97 -5.31 -12.92 -6.18
CA ASN A 97 -4.96 -14.20 -6.79
C ASN A 97 -3.73 -14.09 -7.70
N GLU A 98 -3.45 -12.91 -8.22
CA GLU A 98 -2.32 -12.60 -9.09
C GLU A 98 -0.98 -12.88 -8.42
N PHE A 99 -0.94 -12.82 -7.09
CA PHE A 99 0.28 -13.08 -6.32
C PHE A 99 0.51 -14.56 -6.02
N LEU A 100 -0.46 -15.46 -6.23
CA LEU A 100 -0.35 -16.88 -5.89
C LEU A 100 0.75 -17.60 -6.66
N GLU A 101 1.05 -17.15 -7.88
CA GLU A 101 2.08 -17.72 -8.74
C GLU A 101 3.40 -16.93 -8.74
N ILE A 102 3.51 -15.92 -7.90
CA ILE A 102 4.68 -15.03 -7.85
C ILE A 102 5.72 -15.58 -6.85
N ARG A 103 6.98 -15.55 -7.25
CA ARG A 103 8.09 -15.94 -6.37
C ARG A 103 8.36 -14.84 -5.35
N MET A 104 8.18 -15.15 -4.08
CA MET A 104 8.41 -14.20 -3.01
C MET A 104 9.06 -14.84 -1.77
N PRO A 105 9.69 -14.03 -0.89
CA PRO A 105 10.25 -14.49 0.36
C PRO A 105 9.18 -15.13 1.27
N LYS A 106 9.60 -16.10 2.09
CA LYS A 106 8.72 -16.74 3.07
C LYS A 106 8.21 -15.79 4.17
N SER A 107 8.85 -14.65 4.35
CA SER A 107 8.43 -13.60 5.28
C SER A 107 7.21 -12.83 4.80
N TYR A 108 6.91 -12.86 3.50
CA TYR A 108 5.71 -12.23 2.94
C TYR A 108 4.50 -13.16 3.07
N ARG A 109 3.33 -12.57 3.26
CA ARG A 109 2.08 -13.33 3.31
C ARG A 109 1.22 -12.98 2.11
N ILE A 110 0.52 -13.99 1.59
CA ILE A 110 -0.42 -13.85 0.48
C ILE A 110 -1.81 -14.17 0.99
N PHE A 111 -2.78 -13.38 0.56
CA PHE A 111 -4.20 -13.60 0.77
C PHE A 111 -4.93 -13.52 -0.56
N LYS A 112 -5.90 -14.38 -0.78
CA LYS A 112 -6.67 -14.40 -2.03
C LYS A 112 -7.54 -13.14 -2.19
N ASN A 113 -8.02 -12.62 -1.08
CA ASN A 113 -8.93 -11.48 -1.05
C ASN A 113 -8.81 -10.70 0.27
N THR A 114 -9.46 -9.54 0.30
CA THR A 114 -9.46 -8.63 1.44
C THR A 114 -10.06 -9.25 2.71
N ASN A 115 -11.09 -10.10 2.59
CA ASN A 115 -11.71 -10.73 3.75
C ASN A 115 -10.74 -11.68 4.47
N GLU A 116 -9.99 -12.50 3.73
CA GLU A 116 -8.96 -13.37 4.34
C GLU A 116 -7.88 -12.56 5.07
N ALA A 117 -7.46 -11.44 4.48
CA ALA A 117 -6.49 -10.54 5.11
C ALA A 117 -7.08 -9.89 6.37
N LEU A 118 -8.33 -9.42 6.31
CA LEU A 118 -9.04 -8.82 7.43
C LEU A 118 -9.18 -9.80 8.61
N ASP A 119 -9.59 -11.04 8.35
CA ASP A 119 -9.67 -12.09 9.37
C ASP A 119 -8.32 -12.38 10.02
N SER A 120 -7.25 -12.27 9.26
CA SER A 120 -5.89 -12.41 9.78
C SER A 120 -5.46 -11.19 10.60
N LEU A 121 -5.81 -9.97 10.19
CA LEU A 121 -5.55 -8.74 10.94
C LEU A 121 -6.26 -8.74 12.29
N LYS A 122 -7.51 -9.20 12.34
CA LYS A 122 -8.28 -9.28 13.60
C LYS A 122 -7.66 -10.24 14.64
N LYS A 123 -6.84 -11.19 14.19
CA LYS A 123 -6.14 -12.14 15.08
C LYS A 123 -4.81 -11.62 15.62
N ILE A 124 -4.24 -10.59 14.98
CA ILE A 124 -2.97 -9.98 15.37
C ILE A 124 -3.22 -8.53 15.77
N LYS A 125 -2.51 -8.08 16.81
CA LYS A 125 -2.59 -6.67 17.23
C LYS A 125 -1.43 -5.91 16.59
N ILE A 126 -1.73 -5.18 15.51
CA ILE A 126 -0.77 -4.24 14.92
C ILE A 126 -0.95 -2.90 15.61
N GLN A 127 0.13 -2.40 16.22
CA GLN A 127 0.14 -1.11 16.89
C GLN A 127 1.52 -0.45 16.85
N GLY A 128 1.55 0.88 16.88
CA GLY A 128 2.78 1.65 16.85
C GLY A 128 3.50 1.57 15.51
N GLN A 129 2.77 1.33 14.41
CA GLN A 129 3.37 1.17 13.08
C GLN A 129 2.89 2.23 12.10
N PHE A 130 3.77 2.54 11.15
CA PHE A 130 3.37 3.17 9.90
C PHE A 130 2.93 2.07 8.93
N ILE A 131 1.69 2.15 8.46
CA ILE A 131 1.09 1.15 7.58
C ILE A 131 0.85 1.76 6.21
N TRP A 132 1.49 1.22 5.20
CA TRP A 132 1.27 1.61 3.82
C TRP A 132 0.30 0.63 3.15
N ILE A 133 -0.79 1.16 2.56
CA ILE A 133 -1.82 0.39 1.87
C ILE A 133 -2.00 0.96 0.47
N LYS A 134 -1.82 0.12 -0.56
CA LYS A 134 -2.09 0.49 -1.94
C LYS A 134 -2.63 -0.66 -2.75
N ASP A 135 -3.68 -0.38 -3.55
CA ASP A 135 -4.31 -1.38 -4.42
C ASP A 135 -5.02 -0.76 -5.64
N SER A 136 -5.47 -1.66 -6.52
CA SER A 136 -6.52 -1.37 -7.48
C SER A 136 -7.89 -1.45 -6.80
N ARG A 137 -8.78 -0.52 -7.10
CA ARG A 137 -10.09 -0.33 -6.44
C ARG A 137 -10.92 -1.61 -6.25
N GLY A 138 -10.73 -2.60 -7.12
CA GLY A 138 -11.47 -3.86 -7.04
C GLY A 138 -11.21 -4.71 -5.80
N TYR A 139 -10.11 -4.45 -5.08
CA TYR A 139 -9.77 -5.15 -3.83
C TYR A 139 -10.38 -4.52 -2.59
N ALA A 140 -10.72 -3.21 -2.65
CA ALA A 140 -11.33 -2.47 -1.54
C ALA A 140 -10.54 -2.60 -0.23
N LEU A 141 -9.21 -2.39 -0.28
CA LEU A 141 -8.33 -2.55 0.89
C LEU A 141 -8.61 -1.52 1.99
N GLU A 142 -9.36 -0.46 1.72
CA GLU A 142 -9.87 0.45 2.74
C GLU A 142 -10.70 -0.26 3.83
N ASN A 143 -11.28 -1.42 3.53
CA ASN A 143 -12.01 -2.22 4.51
C ASN A 143 -11.11 -2.77 5.61
N LEU A 144 -9.79 -2.84 5.40
CA LEU A 144 -8.83 -3.28 6.42
C LEU A 144 -8.69 -2.28 7.56
N LEU A 145 -9.09 -1.01 7.34
CA LEU A 145 -9.00 0.05 8.36
C LEU A 145 -9.77 -0.29 9.65
N GLU A 146 -10.81 -1.11 9.58
CA GLU A 146 -11.59 -1.50 10.76
C GLU A 146 -10.79 -2.34 11.76
N ALA A 147 -9.68 -2.97 11.31
CA ALA A 147 -8.83 -3.82 12.14
C ALA A 147 -7.47 -3.16 12.50
N LEU A 148 -7.17 -1.97 11.95
CA LEU A 148 -5.91 -1.23 12.08
C LEU A 148 -6.09 0.02 12.95
#